data_a3d3156a6c72a477f37c7568a2cecd3b
#
_entry.id   a3d3156a6c72a477f37c7568a2cecd3b
#
_cell.length_a   1.000
_cell.length_b   1.000
_cell.length_c   1.000
_cell.angle_alpha   90.00
_cell.angle_beta   90.00
_cell.angle_gamma   90.00
#
_symmetry.space_group_name_H-M   'P 1'
#
loop_
_entity.id
_entity.type
_entity.pdbx_description
1 polymer ?
#
loop_
_entity_poly.entity_id
_entity_poly.type
_entity_poly.pdbx_seq_one_letter_code
_entity_poly.pdbx_strand_id
1 'polypeptide(L)'
;MCIRDSNYYLSGYPLFNAPSEVVPAIKDAGYDVMDLAHNHILDSGLEGAFTTSDAFKKVGIDPVGVYEKPVRDKAPLLIKNVNGIKVAILSYAYGYNGLESNLTDKEVADHLSNLDEKRMKAEIQRAEKEADITVIMPQMGVEYRLEPTDEQVKLYHKMIDWGADIIFGGHPHVVEPSEVVKKDGQQKLIIYSMGNFISNQRIETMDGVDSAEWTERGVLMDVTLEKKNGQTTIKTAQAHPTWVNRTPKGTTSPEGYPLYTYQTYILEDFIKGGKYRNKLDEETKERIDTAYKEMNAHVNLKWK
;
A
#
# COMPACT_ATOMS: atom_id res chain seq x y z
N MET A 1 5.82 -1.95 8.44
CA MET A 1 7.21 -1.64 8.86
C MET A 1 7.14 -0.94 10.20
N CYS A 2 7.74 -1.54 11.24
CA CYS A 2 7.89 -0.87 12.53
C CYS A 2 9.13 0.01 12.50
N ILE A 3 9.01 1.23 13.03
CA ILE A 3 10.12 2.17 13.19
C ILE A 3 10.31 2.39 14.67
N ARG A 4 11.51 2.10 15.18
CA ARG A 4 11.85 2.31 16.58
C ARG A 4 13.05 3.23 16.75
N ASP A 5 12.98 4.07 17.78
CA ASP A 5 14.05 5.02 18.09
C ASP A 5 15.31 4.30 18.60
N SER A 6 16.42 4.85 18.29
CA SER A 6 17.87 4.70 18.45
C SER A 6 18.50 3.61 19.35
N ASN A 7 17.80 2.79 20.11
CA ASN A 7 18.40 1.82 21.03
C ASN A 7 18.12 0.34 20.69
N TYR A 8 17.51 0.03 19.57
CA TYR A 8 17.16 -1.33 19.16
C TYR A 8 17.86 -1.69 17.85
N TYR A 9 18.30 -2.95 17.76
CA TYR A 9 18.90 -3.49 16.56
C TYR A 9 17.94 -3.43 15.38
N LEU A 10 18.43 -2.97 14.23
CA LEU A 10 17.71 -3.10 12.96
C LEU A 10 17.48 -4.58 12.67
N SER A 11 16.30 -4.93 12.20
CA SER A 11 15.97 -6.31 11.87
C SER A 11 15.12 -6.41 10.60
N GLY A 12 15.33 -7.52 9.88
CA GLY A 12 14.48 -7.96 8.77
C GLY A 12 13.47 -9.00 9.22
N TYR A 13 13.06 -9.85 8.24
CA TYR A 13 12.15 -10.96 8.52
C TYR A 13 12.66 -11.85 9.66
N PRO A 14 11.79 -12.37 10.56
CA PRO A 14 10.32 -12.22 10.56
C PRO A 14 9.77 -10.99 11.29
N LEU A 15 10.57 -10.28 12.08
CA LEU A 15 10.17 -9.11 12.85
C LEU A 15 10.95 -7.88 12.39
N PHE A 16 10.30 -7.04 11.60
CA PHE A 16 10.94 -5.89 10.96
C PHE A 16 11.10 -4.72 11.93
N ASN A 17 12.30 -4.15 11.95
CA ASN A 17 12.60 -2.89 12.61
C ASN A 17 13.46 -2.02 11.70
N ALA A 18 12.87 -1.00 11.10
CA ALA A 18 13.53 -0.11 10.16
C ALA A 18 14.13 1.12 10.86
N PRO A 19 15.22 1.69 10.31
CA PRO A 19 15.80 2.92 10.85
C PRO A 19 14.87 4.11 10.67
N SER A 20 14.86 5.05 11.62
CA SER A 20 14.00 6.25 11.57
C SER A 20 14.28 7.15 10.37
N GLU A 21 15.48 7.08 9.79
CA GLU A 21 15.92 7.85 8.62
C GLU A 21 15.11 7.53 7.35
N VAL A 22 14.40 6.40 7.32
CA VAL A 22 13.49 6.08 6.21
C VAL A 22 12.30 7.04 6.15
N VAL A 23 11.87 7.59 7.29
CA VAL A 23 10.68 8.45 7.36
C VAL A 23 10.88 9.79 6.63
N PRO A 24 11.95 10.56 6.88
CA PRO A 24 12.26 11.74 6.07
C PRO A 24 12.39 11.43 4.58
N ALA A 25 13.00 10.30 4.21
CA ALA A 25 13.14 9.90 2.80
C ALA A 25 11.78 9.65 2.13
N ILE A 26 10.82 9.07 2.85
CA ILE A 26 9.44 8.90 2.38
C ILE A 26 8.76 10.28 2.18
N LYS A 27 8.97 11.22 3.12
CA LYS A 27 8.46 12.60 2.96
C LYS A 27 9.06 13.32 1.78
N ASP A 28 10.37 13.21 1.59
CA ASP A 28 11.08 13.80 0.46
C ASP A 28 10.64 13.21 -0.90
N ALA A 29 10.18 11.94 -0.90
CA ALA A 29 9.56 11.31 -2.06
C ALA A 29 8.12 11.83 -2.36
N GLY A 30 7.56 12.69 -1.51
CA GLY A 30 6.27 13.38 -1.75
C GLY A 30 5.05 12.70 -1.13
N TYR A 31 5.22 11.75 -0.21
CA TYR A 31 4.09 11.10 0.46
C TYR A 31 3.47 12.02 1.52
N ASP A 32 2.13 12.11 1.53
CA ASP A 32 1.34 12.88 2.49
C ASP A 32 0.53 12.01 3.45
N VAL A 33 0.29 10.76 3.11
CA VAL A 33 -0.44 9.78 3.93
C VAL A 33 0.32 8.45 3.93
N MET A 34 0.34 7.78 5.09
CA MET A 34 0.95 6.46 5.24
C MET A 34 -0.04 5.47 5.86
N ASP A 35 -0.26 4.36 5.16
CA ASP A 35 -1.01 3.22 5.69
C ASP A 35 -0.17 2.45 6.71
N LEU A 36 -0.73 2.28 7.90
CA LEU A 36 -0.14 1.50 9.00
C LEU A 36 -0.95 0.26 9.36
N ALA A 37 -2.12 0.03 8.76
CA ALA A 37 -2.89 -1.19 8.98
C ALA A 37 -2.32 -2.33 8.12
N HIS A 38 -1.24 -2.94 8.60
CA HIS A 38 -0.61 -4.08 7.93
C HIS A 38 -0.10 -5.11 8.95
N ASN A 39 0.09 -6.34 8.49
CA ASN A 39 0.40 -7.50 9.33
C ASN A 39 1.69 -7.35 10.18
N HIS A 40 2.62 -6.49 9.79
CA HIS A 40 3.88 -6.24 10.50
C HIS A 40 3.87 -5.00 11.40
N ILE A 41 2.72 -4.36 11.64
CA ILE A 41 2.70 -3.16 12.50
C ILE A 41 2.94 -3.47 13.97
N LEU A 42 2.70 -4.71 14.39
CA LEU A 42 2.94 -5.18 15.77
C LEU A 42 4.30 -5.86 15.98
N ASP A 43 5.21 -5.85 15.01
CA ASP A 43 6.52 -6.52 15.12
C ASP A 43 7.34 -6.02 16.34
N SER A 44 7.09 -4.80 16.79
CA SER A 44 7.63 -4.22 18.04
C SER A 44 6.52 -3.90 19.06
N GLY A 45 5.38 -4.59 18.99
CA GLY A 45 4.22 -4.38 19.86
C GLY A 45 3.50 -3.06 19.63
N LEU A 46 2.52 -2.73 20.48
CA LEU A 46 1.77 -1.48 20.38
C LEU A 46 2.64 -0.23 20.51
N GLU A 47 3.64 -0.26 21.39
CA GLU A 47 4.58 0.85 21.56
C GLU A 47 5.34 1.13 20.26
N GLY A 48 5.77 0.08 19.54
CA GLY A 48 6.39 0.20 18.23
C GLY A 48 5.44 0.77 17.17
N ALA A 49 4.17 0.37 17.21
CA ALA A 49 3.14 0.90 16.32
C ALA A 49 2.90 2.40 16.57
N PHE A 50 2.81 2.84 17.83
CA PHE A 50 2.66 4.25 18.19
C PHE A 50 3.90 5.07 17.84
N THR A 51 5.11 4.55 18.12
CA THR A 51 6.37 5.21 17.73
C THR A 51 6.45 5.39 16.22
N THR A 52 6.01 4.39 15.43
CA THR A 52 5.95 4.47 13.97
C THR A 52 4.97 5.56 13.52
N SER A 53 3.76 5.58 14.10
CA SER A 53 2.75 6.62 13.85
C SER A 53 3.31 8.02 14.13
N ASP A 54 3.94 8.21 15.28
CA ASP A 54 4.51 9.50 15.68
C ASP A 54 5.69 9.93 14.81
N ALA A 55 6.51 9.00 14.35
CA ALA A 55 7.60 9.30 13.43
C ALA A 55 7.08 9.91 12.12
N PHE A 56 6.00 9.37 11.56
CA PHE A 56 5.37 9.94 10.36
C PHE A 56 4.74 11.32 10.64
N LYS A 57 4.02 11.48 11.74
CA LYS A 57 3.43 12.78 12.12
C LYS A 57 4.49 13.88 12.27
N LYS A 58 5.65 13.58 12.86
CA LYS A 58 6.75 14.54 13.04
C LYS A 58 7.29 15.13 11.74
N VAL A 59 7.20 14.41 10.63
CA VAL A 59 7.61 14.90 9.29
C VAL A 59 6.45 15.41 8.45
N GLY A 60 5.23 15.48 9.01
CA GLY A 60 4.05 15.98 8.31
C GLY A 60 3.45 14.98 7.32
N ILE A 61 3.56 13.69 7.60
CA ILE A 61 2.80 12.61 6.95
C ILE A 61 1.70 12.17 7.90
N ASP A 62 0.46 12.07 7.42
CA ASP A 62 -0.66 11.60 8.22
C ASP A 62 -0.75 10.07 8.21
N PRO A 63 -0.51 9.39 9.34
CA PRO A 63 -0.68 7.95 9.43
C PRO A 63 -2.17 7.59 9.56
N VAL A 64 -2.57 6.45 8.98
CA VAL A 64 -3.91 5.85 9.10
C VAL A 64 -3.80 4.37 9.46
N GLY A 65 -4.71 3.84 10.25
CA GLY A 65 -4.75 2.41 10.62
C GLY A 65 -4.25 2.10 12.03
N VAL A 66 -3.59 3.05 12.71
CA VAL A 66 -3.17 2.94 14.12
C VAL A 66 -3.67 4.17 14.89
N TYR A 67 -4.21 3.96 16.07
CA TYR A 67 -4.83 4.99 16.91
C TYR A 67 -4.23 4.95 18.32
N GLU A 68 -3.54 5.99 18.73
CA GLU A 68 -2.91 6.07 20.07
C GLU A 68 -3.93 6.27 21.19
N LYS A 69 -5.00 7.05 20.93
CA LYS A 69 -6.03 7.28 21.93
C LYS A 69 -7.04 6.13 21.94
N PRO A 70 -7.34 5.57 23.12
CA PRO A 70 -8.26 4.45 23.24
C PRO A 70 -9.69 4.95 23.02
N VAL A 71 -10.13 5.10 21.84
CA VAL A 71 -11.56 5.27 21.46
C VAL A 71 -11.65 5.38 19.93
N ARG A 72 -11.24 4.35 19.22
CA ARG A 72 -11.25 4.34 17.76
C ARG A 72 -12.62 4.69 17.17
N ASP A 73 -13.70 4.17 17.74
CA ASP A 73 -15.05 4.42 17.23
C ASP A 73 -15.46 5.90 17.22
N LYS A 74 -14.76 6.74 18.00
CA LYS A 74 -14.94 8.20 18.06
C LYS A 74 -13.75 8.97 17.46
N ALA A 75 -12.72 8.26 16.96
CA ALA A 75 -11.60 8.91 16.31
C ALA A 75 -12.10 9.68 15.08
N PRO A 76 -11.59 10.89 14.83
CA PRO A 76 -11.89 11.59 13.59
C PRO A 76 -11.39 10.76 12.41
N LEU A 77 -12.16 10.76 11.32
CA LEU A 77 -11.69 10.19 10.06
C LEU A 77 -10.51 11.03 9.55
N LEU A 78 -9.54 10.37 8.90
CA LEU A 78 -8.54 11.10 8.14
C LEU A 78 -9.19 11.65 6.87
N ILE A 79 -9.41 12.96 6.83
CA ILE A 79 -9.97 13.65 5.66
C ILE A 79 -8.97 14.71 5.19
N LYS A 80 -8.43 14.52 3.98
CA LYS A 80 -7.54 15.49 3.32
C LYS A 80 -8.36 16.41 2.41
N ASN A 81 -8.08 17.71 2.44
CA ASN A 81 -8.62 18.64 1.45
C ASN A 81 -7.61 18.82 0.31
N VAL A 82 -7.92 18.27 -0.83
CA VAL A 82 -7.07 18.34 -2.03
C VAL A 82 -7.76 19.26 -3.05
N ASN A 83 -7.28 20.49 -3.16
CA ASN A 83 -7.82 21.52 -4.08
C ASN A 83 -9.35 21.70 -3.97
N GLY A 84 -9.91 21.66 -2.75
CA GLY A 84 -11.33 21.85 -2.50
C GLY A 84 -12.17 20.57 -2.55
N ILE A 85 -11.54 19.40 -2.82
CA ILE A 85 -12.16 18.08 -2.73
C ILE A 85 -11.75 17.43 -1.40
N LYS A 86 -12.73 17.02 -0.60
CA LYS A 86 -12.50 16.28 0.65
C LYS A 86 -12.33 14.80 0.33
N VAL A 87 -11.18 14.23 0.64
CA VAL A 87 -10.87 12.82 0.45
C VAL A 87 -10.74 12.16 1.81
N ALA A 88 -11.66 11.26 2.15
CA ALA A 88 -11.54 10.41 3.32
C ALA A 88 -10.67 9.20 2.98
N ILE A 89 -9.77 8.83 3.90
CA ILE A 89 -8.84 7.71 3.73
C ILE A 89 -8.97 6.78 4.93
N LEU A 90 -9.28 5.52 4.67
CA LEU A 90 -9.40 4.46 5.67
C LEU A 90 -8.50 3.28 5.29
N SER A 91 -8.05 2.56 6.30
CA SER A 91 -7.16 1.41 6.13
C SER A 91 -7.54 0.30 7.10
N TYR A 92 -7.39 -0.97 6.66
CA TYR A 92 -7.77 -2.14 7.44
C TYR A 92 -6.84 -3.32 7.14
N ALA A 93 -6.46 -4.10 8.17
CA ALA A 93 -5.64 -5.30 8.02
C ALA A 93 -6.39 -6.58 8.40
N TYR A 94 -6.06 -7.67 7.74
CA TYR A 94 -6.64 -9.00 8.03
C TYR A 94 -6.19 -9.57 9.38
N GLY A 95 -5.03 -9.12 9.89
CA GLY A 95 -4.41 -9.59 11.12
C GLY A 95 -2.99 -9.07 11.26
N TYR A 96 -2.30 -9.52 12.31
CA TYR A 96 -0.98 -9.00 12.71
C TYR A 96 0.00 -10.14 13.00
N ASN A 97 0.01 -11.16 12.13
CA ASN A 97 0.88 -12.35 12.23
C ASN A 97 0.77 -13.11 13.55
N GLY A 98 -0.42 -13.07 14.19
CA GLY A 98 -0.65 -13.70 15.49
C GLY A 98 -0.14 -12.89 16.69
N LEU A 99 0.57 -11.78 16.47
CA LEU A 99 1.10 -10.92 17.55
C LEU A 99 0.00 -10.19 18.32
N GLU A 100 -1.19 -10.04 17.71
CA GLU A 100 -2.39 -9.54 18.39
C GLU A 100 -2.79 -10.39 19.59
N SER A 101 -2.40 -11.66 19.65
CA SER A 101 -2.65 -12.54 20.81
C SER A 101 -1.93 -12.07 22.09
N ASN A 102 -0.94 -11.19 21.97
CA ASN A 102 -0.27 -10.56 23.12
C ASN A 102 -1.04 -9.34 23.66
N LEU A 103 -2.15 -8.97 23.03
CA LEU A 103 -2.99 -7.84 23.40
C LEU A 103 -4.34 -8.32 23.92
N THR A 104 -5.00 -7.48 24.70
CA THR A 104 -6.40 -7.70 25.04
C THR A 104 -7.30 -7.34 23.87
N ASP A 105 -8.49 -7.95 23.78
CA ASP A 105 -9.49 -7.60 22.75
C ASP A 105 -9.80 -6.09 22.73
N LYS A 106 -9.74 -5.47 23.92
CA LYS A 106 -9.94 -4.02 24.06
C LYS A 106 -8.81 -3.22 23.40
N GLU A 107 -7.55 -3.60 23.60
CA GLU A 107 -6.41 -2.93 22.96
C GLU A 107 -6.45 -3.09 21.45
N VAL A 108 -6.75 -4.28 20.94
CA VAL A 108 -6.95 -4.51 19.51
C VAL A 108 -8.07 -3.60 18.99
N ALA A 109 -9.22 -3.57 19.67
CA ALA A 109 -10.37 -2.77 19.26
C ALA A 109 -10.11 -1.27 19.33
N ASP A 110 -9.37 -0.79 20.31
CA ASP A 110 -9.12 0.65 20.53
C ASP A 110 -8.00 1.19 19.62
N HIS A 111 -7.00 0.39 19.29
CA HIS A 111 -5.76 0.89 18.69
C HIS A 111 -5.51 0.43 17.26
N LEU A 112 -6.12 -0.67 16.81
CA LEU A 112 -5.82 -1.27 15.51
C LEU A 112 -7.02 -1.27 14.56
N SER A 113 -6.71 -1.26 13.27
CA SER A 113 -7.68 -1.25 12.19
C SER A 113 -7.77 -2.61 11.51
N ASN A 114 -8.51 -3.53 12.10
CA ASN A 114 -8.73 -4.87 11.55
C ASN A 114 -9.99 -4.95 10.68
N LEU A 115 -10.09 -6.01 9.85
CA LEU A 115 -11.22 -6.29 8.96
C LEU A 115 -12.47 -6.76 9.76
N ASP A 116 -13.07 -5.85 10.52
CA ASP A 116 -14.38 -6.04 11.17
C ASP A 116 -15.47 -5.44 10.28
N GLU A 117 -16.26 -6.27 9.61
CA GLU A 117 -17.28 -5.82 8.63
C GLU A 117 -18.28 -4.82 9.23
N LYS A 118 -18.67 -4.98 10.48
CA LYS A 118 -19.63 -4.09 11.14
C LYS A 118 -19.04 -2.71 11.33
N ARG A 119 -17.80 -2.64 11.83
CA ARG A 119 -17.06 -1.39 12.04
C ARG A 119 -16.72 -0.74 10.71
N MET A 120 -16.15 -1.48 9.77
CA MET A 120 -15.83 -1.00 8.43
C MET A 120 -17.03 -0.36 7.76
N LYS A 121 -18.18 -1.04 7.77
CA LYS A 121 -19.41 -0.50 7.20
C LYS A 121 -19.80 0.83 7.84
N ALA A 122 -19.75 0.93 9.17
CA ALA A 122 -20.10 2.17 9.88
C ALA A 122 -19.13 3.32 9.56
N GLU A 123 -17.82 3.02 9.50
CA GLU A 123 -16.78 4.01 9.19
C GLU A 123 -16.87 4.48 7.73
N ILE A 124 -17.05 3.56 6.76
CA ILE A 124 -17.19 3.89 5.33
C ILE A 124 -18.46 4.74 5.11
N GLN A 125 -19.59 4.37 5.70
CA GLN A 125 -20.81 5.16 5.60
C GLN A 125 -20.72 6.54 6.28
N ARG A 126 -19.85 6.66 7.29
CA ARG A 126 -19.55 7.97 7.89
C ARG A 126 -18.65 8.79 6.96
N ALA A 127 -17.64 8.17 6.36
CA ALA A 127 -16.75 8.81 5.40
C ALA A 127 -17.51 9.36 4.18
N GLU A 128 -18.43 8.59 3.62
CA GLU A 128 -19.29 9.01 2.50
C GLU A 128 -20.12 10.28 2.84
N LYS A 129 -20.52 10.45 4.11
CA LYS A 129 -21.28 11.64 4.54
C LYS A 129 -20.39 12.85 4.81
N GLU A 130 -19.16 12.65 5.24
CA GLU A 130 -18.25 13.72 5.70
C GLU A 130 -17.28 14.19 4.61
N ALA A 131 -17.07 13.37 3.56
CA ALA A 131 -16.14 13.63 2.47
C ALA A 131 -16.81 13.59 1.09
N ASP A 132 -16.08 14.00 0.08
CA ASP A 132 -16.53 13.99 -1.32
C ASP A 132 -16.13 12.67 -2.03
N ILE A 133 -15.05 12.04 -1.56
CA ILE A 133 -14.48 10.75 -2.06
C ILE A 133 -14.00 9.93 -0.87
N THR A 134 -14.25 8.64 -0.92
CA THR A 134 -13.78 7.68 0.09
C THR A 134 -12.80 6.68 -0.52
N VAL A 135 -11.56 6.69 -0.02
CA VAL A 135 -10.48 5.77 -0.41
C VAL A 135 -10.27 4.75 0.70
N ILE A 136 -10.24 3.47 0.34
CA ILE A 136 -9.97 2.37 1.29
C ILE A 136 -8.67 1.68 0.89
N MET A 137 -7.80 1.41 1.88
CA MET A 137 -6.58 0.65 1.72
C MET A 137 -6.66 -0.64 2.58
N PRO A 138 -7.27 -1.71 2.06
CA PRO A 138 -7.35 -2.98 2.77
C PRO A 138 -6.10 -3.82 2.51
N GLN A 139 -5.58 -4.44 3.56
CA GLN A 139 -4.52 -5.43 3.49
C GLN A 139 -5.12 -6.82 3.72
N MET A 140 -5.29 -7.60 2.65
CA MET A 140 -5.76 -8.98 2.68
C MET A 140 -5.45 -9.71 1.37
N GLY A 141 -5.62 -11.00 1.35
CA GLY A 141 -5.36 -11.88 0.22
C GLY A 141 -4.44 -13.04 0.61
N VAL A 142 -3.86 -13.69 -0.38
CA VAL A 142 -2.89 -14.77 -0.20
C VAL A 142 -1.56 -14.34 -0.81
N GLU A 143 -0.48 -14.41 -0.02
CA GLU A 143 0.86 -14.02 -0.47
C GLU A 143 1.25 -14.76 -1.75
N TYR A 144 1.82 -14.03 -2.69
CA TYR A 144 2.36 -14.50 -3.99
C TYR A 144 1.33 -15.07 -4.96
N ARG A 145 0.03 -14.93 -4.67
CA ARG A 145 -1.05 -15.31 -5.57
C ARG A 145 -1.42 -14.13 -6.47
N LEU A 146 -1.41 -14.35 -7.79
CA LEU A 146 -1.65 -13.30 -8.79
C LEU A 146 -3.15 -12.94 -8.94
N GLU A 147 -4.04 -13.80 -8.49
CA GLU A 147 -5.49 -13.59 -8.59
C GLU A 147 -6.10 -13.42 -7.19
N PRO A 148 -7.04 -12.48 -7.00
CA PRO A 148 -7.70 -12.28 -5.72
C PRO A 148 -8.51 -13.53 -5.29
N THR A 149 -8.67 -13.70 -3.99
CA THR A 149 -9.56 -14.72 -3.44
C THR A 149 -11.03 -14.30 -3.58
N ASP A 150 -11.94 -15.27 -3.55
CA ASP A 150 -13.39 -14.98 -3.58
C ASP A 150 -13.81 -14.11 -2.37
N GLU A 151 -13.19 -14.31 -1.21
CA GLU A 151 -13.43 -13.50 -0.01
C GLU A 151 -12.97 -12.05 -0.21
N GLN A 152 -11.82 -11.86 -0.83
CA GLN A 152 -11.28 -10.55 -1.16
C GLN A 152 -12.21 -9.81 -2.13
N VAL A 153 -12.59 -10.45 -3.23
CA VAL A 153 -13.54 -9.90 -4.20
C VAL A 153 -14.85 -9.52 -3.52
N LYS A 154 -15.45 -10.46 -2.76
CA LYS A 154 -16.71 -10.23 -2.06
C LYS A 154 -16.65 -9.08 -1.07
N LEU A 155 -15.56 -8.96 -0.30
CA LEU A 155 -15.41 -7.90 0.68
C LEU A 155 -15.21 -6.53 0.01
N TYR A 156 -14.40 -6.45 -1.06
CA TYR A 156 -14.17 -5.19 -1.77
C TYR A 156 -15.45 -4.69 -2.44
N HIS A 157 -16.25 -5.57 -3.01
CA HIS A 157 -17.59 -5.20 -3.51
C HIS A 157 -18.52 -4.69 -2.40
N LYS A 158 -18.51 -5.32 -1.20
CA LYS A 158 -19.24 -4.78 -0.04
C LYS A 158 -18.76 -3.39 0.36
N MET A 159 -17.44 -3.12 0.32
CA MET A 159 -16.90 -1.78 0.61
C MET A 159 -17.44 -0.74 -0.40
N ILE A 160 -17.47 -1.07 -1.69
CA ILE A 160 -18.11 -0.22 -2.70
C ILE A 160 -19.59 -0.02 -2.36
N ASP A 161 -20.31 -1.07 -1.97
CA ASP A 161 -21.72 -0.98 -1.60
C ASP A 161 -21.97 -0.11 -0.36
N TRP A 162 -21.01 -0.03 0.54
CA TRP A 162 -21.09 0.81 1.73
C TRP A 162 -20.74 2.28 1.48
N GLY A 163 -20.15 2.63 0.31
CA GLY A 163 -19.84 4.00 -0.09
C GLY A 163 -18.38 4.26 -0.44
N ALA A 164 -17.53 3.24 -0.59
CA ALA A 164 -16.17 3.43 -1.09
C ALA A 164 -16.18 3.82 -2.58
N ASP A 165 -15.30 4.73 -2.97
CA ASP A 165 -15.08 5.14 -4.35
C ASP A 165 -13.87 4.48 -4.98
N ILE A 166 -12.81 4.31 -4.17
CA ILE A 166 -11.53 3.78 -4.59
C ILE A 166 -11.04 2.75 -3.56
N ILE A 167 -10.59 1.60 -4.04
CA ILE A 167 -9.94 0.57 -3.20
C ILE A 167 -8.56 0.27 -3.76
N PHE A 168 -7.53 0.50 -2.93
CA PHE A 168 -6.14 0.16 -3.18
C PHE A 168 -5.72 -0.97 -2.25
N GLY A 169 -5.86 -2.21 -2.73
CA GLY A 169 -5.52 -3.41 -1.96
C GLY A 169 -4.02 -3.67 -1.85
N GLY A 170 -3.63 -4.43 -0.83
CA GLY A 170 -2.27 -4.85 -0.57
C GLY A 170 -2.21 -6.14 0.23
N HIS A 171 -1.02 -6.63 0.54
CA HIS A 171 -0.64 -7.85 1.23
C HIS A 171 -0.07 -8.95 0.32
N PRO A 172 -0.63 -9.29 -0.86
CA PRO A 172 -0.13 -10.42 -1.67
C PRO A 172 1.33 -10.31 -2.11
N HIS A 173 1.99 -9.16 -1.97
CA HIS A 173 3.35 -8.89 -2.46
C HIS A 173 3.55 -8.99 -3.97
N VAL A 174 2.48 -9.26 -4.69
CA VAL A 174 2.39 -9.27 -6.15
C VAL A 174 1.20 -8.42 -6.57
N VAL A 175 1.23 -7.91 -7.80
CA VAL A 175 0.09 -7.16 -8.33
C VAL A 175 -1.03 -8.11 -8.68
N GLU A 176 -2.25 -7.80 -8.26
CA GLU A 176 -3.48 -8.45 -8.68
C GLU A 176 -4.27 -7.54 -9.63
N PRO A 177 -5.24 -8.07 -10.40
CA PRO A 177 -6.01 -7.31 -11.37
C PRO A 177 -6.73 -6.08 -10.79
N SER A 178 -7.17 -5.21 -11.68
CA SER A 178 -8.07 -4.10 -11.36
C SER A 178 -9.50 -4.37 -11.85
N GLU A 179 -10.46 -3.68 -11.24
CA GLU A 179 -11.86 -3.71 -11.65
C GLU A 179 -12.46 -2.30 -11.63
N VAL A 180 -13.29 -1.99 -12.63
CA VAL A 180 -14.10 -0.77 -12.67
C VAL A 180 -15.55 -1.15 -12.42
N VAL A 181 -16.06 -0.81 -11.23
CA VAL A 181 -17.43 -1.09 -10.81
C VAL A 181 -18.33 0.10 -11.13
N LYS A 182 -19.48 -0.14 -11.74
CA LYS A 182 -20.50 0.91 -11.94
C LYS A 182 -21.49 0.87 -10.80
N LYS A 183 -21.63 1.97 -10.06
CA LYS A 183 -22.61 2.14 -9.00
C LYS A 183 -23.21 3.54 -9.02
N ASP A 184 -24.52 3.63 -8.92
CA ASP A 184 -25.29 4.88 -8.90
C ASP A 184 -24.93 5.85 -10.03
N GLY A 185 -24.68 5.28 -11.24
CA GLY A 185 -24.29 6.03 -12.44
C GLY A 185 -22.84 6.51 -12.46
N GLN A 186 -22.02 6.19 -11.46
CA GLN A 186 -20.60 6.53 -11.37
C GLN A 186 -19.70 5.29 -11.54
N GLN A 187 -18.47 5.51 -11.99
CA GLN A 187 -17.42 4.50 -11.98
C GLN A 187 -16.67 4.57 -10.65
N LYS A 188 -16.45 3.39 -10.06
CA LYS A 188 -15.64 3.18 -8.85
C LYS A 188 -14.44 2.32 -9.23
N LEU A 189 -13.33 2.46 -8.53
CA LEU A 189 -12.06 1.82 -8.86
C LEU A 189 -11.68 0.81 -7.78
N ILE A 190 -11.36 -0.41 -8.19
CA ILE A 190 -10.72 -1.42 -7.36
C ILE A 190 -9.41 -1.82 -8.03
N ILE A 191 -8.32 -1.86 -7.28
CA ILE A 191 -7.15 -2.69 -7.57
C ILE A 191 -6.97 -3.65 -6.40
N TYR A 192 -6.99 -4.94 -6.69
CA TYR A 192 -7.03 -5.96 -5.65
C TYR A 192 -5.72 -6.06 -4.86
N SER A 193 -4.57 -5.88 -5.53
CA SER A 193 -3.27 -5.66 -4.87
C SER A 193 -2.37 -4.78 -5.74
N MET A 194 -1.71 -3.80 -5.11
CA MET A 194 -0.77 -2.90 -5.78
C MET A 194 0.64 -3.49 -5.88
N GLY A 195 0.91 -4.68 -5.31
CA GLY A 195 2.23 -5.29 -5.29
C GLY A 195 3.25 -4.56 -4.41
N ASN A 196 4.53 -4.75 -4.71
CA ASN A 196 5.63 -4.15 -3.95
C ASN A 196 6.12 -2.85 -4.60
N PHE A 197 6.08 -1.73 -3.87
CA PHE A 197 6.65 -0.47 -4.36
C PHE A 197 8.17 -0.41 -4.17
N ILE A 198 8.69 -0.92 -3.03
CA ILE A 198 10.12 -1.12 -2.77
C ILE A 198 10.28 -2.36 -1.88
N SER A 199 11.11 -3.31 -2.30
CA SER A 199 11.24 -4.60 -1.61
C SER A 199 12.57 -5.27 -1.95
N ASN A 200 13.04 -6.17 -1.07
CA ASN A 200 14.11 -7.11 -1.38
C ASN A 200 13.57 -8.48 -1.86
N GLN A 201 12.25 -8.69 -1.83
CA GLN A 201 11.63 -9.85 -2.44
C GLN A 201 11.80 -9.75 -3.96
N ARG A 202 12.37 -10.81 -4.57
CA ARG A 202 12.69 -10.85 -5.99
C ARG A 202 13.07 -12.25 -6.42
N ILE A 203 13.18 -12.48 -7.72
CA ILE A 203 13.47 -13.79 -8.28
C ILE A 203 14.70 -14.45 -7.64
N GLU A 204 15.72 -13.67 -7.29
CA GLU A 204 16.97 -14.18 -6.71
C GLU A 204 16.90 -14.41 -5.19
N THR A 205 15.81 -14.06 -4.53
CA THR A 205 15.66 -14.17 -3.06
C THR A 205 14.41 -14.93 -2.60
N MET A 206 13.59 -15.40 -3.55
CA MET A 206 12.29 -16.05 -3.28
C MET A 206 12.29 -17.48 -3.84
N ASP A 207 13.22 -18.30 -3.35
CA ASP A 207 13.32 -19.72 -3.76
C ASP A 207 12.02 -20.48 -3.46
N GLY A 208 11.51 -21.22 -4.45
CA GLY A 208 10.31 -22.03 -4.33
C GLY A 208 8.97 -21.25 -4.43
N VAL A 209 9.03 -19.98 -4.77
CA VAL A 209 7.83 -19.17 -5.07
C VAL A 209 7.66 -19.06 -6.58
N ASP A 210 6.61 -19.66 -7.13
CA ASP A 210 6.33 -19.69 -8.58
C ASP A 210 6.17 -18.32 -9.23
N SER A 211 5.75 -17.32 -8.44
CA SER A 211 5.56 -15.93 -8.89
C SER A 211 6.66 -14.98 -8.38
N ALA A 212 7.86 -15.49 -8.12
CA ALA A 212 8.97 -14.73 -7.53
C ALA A 212 9.29 -13.44 -8.33
N GLU A 213 9.27 -13.50 -9.67
CA GLU A 213 9.51 -12.33 -10.53
C GLU A 213 8.45 -11.24 -10.39
N TRP A 214 7.24 -11.58 -9.93
CA TRP A 214 6.17 -10.61 -9.67
C TRP A 214 6.40 -9.83 -8.37
N THR A 215 7.19 -10.36 -7.44
CA THR A 215 7.51 -9.66 -6.18
C THR A 215 8.42 -8.43 -6.36
N GLU A 216 9.05 -8.30 -7.53
CA GLU A 216 9.82 -7.11 -7.92
C GLU A 216 8.93 -5.99 -8.50
N ARG A 217 7.64 -6.27 -8.71
CA ARG A 217 6.71 -5.45 -9.46
C ARG A 217 5.68 -4.82 -8.56
N GLY A 218 5.28 -3.63 -8.92
CA GLY A 218 4.20 -2.92 -8.27
C GLY A 218 3.47 -2.02 -9.27
N VAL A 219 2.50 -1.29 -8.79
CA VAL A 219 1.78 -0.31 -9.60
C VAL A 219 1.63 1.00 -8.84
N LEU A 220 1.84 2.11 -9.53
CA LEU A 220 1.47 3.44 -9.07
C LEU A 220 0.18 3.83 -9.77
N MET A 221 -0.82 4.26 -9.00
CA MET A 221 -2.10 4.69 -9.54
C MET A 221 -2.17 6.22 -9.62
N ASP A 222 -2.37 6.75 -10.83
CA ASP A 222 -2.72 8.15 -11.04
C ASP A 222 -4.24 8.27 -11.17
N VAL A 223 -4.86 9.01 -10.24
CA VAL A 223 -6.31 9.19 -10.21
C VAL A 223 -6.64 10.69 -10.18
N THR A 224 -7.28 11.15 -11.23
CA THR A 224 -7.78 12.54 -11.29
C THR A 224 -9.22 12.60 -10.83
N LEU A 225 -9.48 13.43 -9.82
CA LEU A 225 -10.83 13.74 -9.33
C LEU A 225 -11.34 15.04 -9.95
N GLU A 226 -12.63 15.10 -10.26
CA GLU A 226 -13.30 16.30 -10.75
C GLU A 226 -14.56 16.58 -9.95
N LYS A 227 -14.71 17.83 -9.48
CA LYS A 227 -15.92 18.29 -8.78
C LYS A 227 -16.69 19.27 -9.66
N LYS A 228 -17.91 18.88 -10.07
CA LYS A 228 -18.82 19.71 -10.88
C LYS A 228 -20.20 19.74 -10.24
N ASN A 229 -20.79 20.92 -10.12
CA ASN A 229 -22.16 21.09 -9.59
C ASN A 229 -22.39 20.41 -8.24
N GLY A 230 -21.37 20.43 -7.36
CA GLY A 230 -21.44 19.81 -6.02
C GLY A 230 -21.21 18.29 -6.00
N GLN A 231 -21.07 17.64 -7.15
CA GLN A 231 -20.79 16.21 -7.25
C GLN A 231 -19.30 15.98 -7.61
N THR A 232 -18.64 15.07 -6.90
CA THR A 232 -17.28 14.66 -7.18
C THR A 232 -17.26 13.27 -7.82
N THR A 233 -16.44 13.11 -8.85
CA THR A 233 -16.28 11.85 -9.60
C THR A 233 -14.81 11.59 -9.89
N ILE A 234 -14.46 10.34 -10.13
CA ILE A 234 -13.18 9.96 -10.72
C ILE A 234 -13.26 10.29 -12.21
N LYS A 235 -12.45 11.26 -12.65
CA LYS A 235 -12.40 11.68 -14.05
C LYS A 235 -11.53 10.75 -14.89
N THR A 236 -10.34 10.43 -14.39
CA THR A 236 -9.40 9.49 -15.03
C THR A 236 -8.74 8.62 -13.96
N ALA A 237 -8.42 7.40 -14.34
CA ALA A 237 -7.57 6.52 -13.57
C ALA A 237 -6.58 5.82 -14.51
N GLN A 238 -5.31 5.85 -14.17
CA GLN A 238 -4.24 5.23 -14.93
C GLN A 238 -3.34 4.43 -13.99
N ALA A 239 -2.97 3.24 -14.43
CA ALA A 239 -2.01 2.40 -13.74
C ALA A 239 -0.64 2.53 -14.41
N HIS A 240 0.38 2.85 -13.63
CA HIS A 240 1.77 2.91 -14.08
C HIS A 240 2.53 1.73 -13.48
N PRO A 241 2.87 0.70 -14.27
CA PRO A 241 3.68 -0.41 -13.81
C PRO A 241 5.02 0.06 -13.26
N THR A 242 5.42 -0.50 -12.11
CA THR A 242 6.70 -0.21 -11.49
C THR A 242 7.54 -1.48 -11.32
N TRP A 243 8.85 -1.31 -11.20
CA TRP A 243 9.80 -2.39 -10.96
C TRP A 243 10.89 -1.94 -9.99
N VAL A 244 11.25 -2.81 -9.05
CA VAL A 244 12.27 -2.51 -8.05
C VAL A 244 13.64 -2.90 -8.57
N ASN A 245 14.42 -1.91 -8.98
CA ASN A 245 15.83 -2.11 -9.31
C ASN A 245 16.68 -2.30 -8.07
N ARG A 246 17.57 -3.29 -8.07
CA ARG A 246 18.55 -3.56 -7.01
C ARG A 246 19.96 -3.52 -7.59
N THR A 247 20.75 -2.54 -7.16
CA THR A 247 22.14 -2.38 -7.62
C THR A 247 23.10 -2.66 -6.47
N PRO A 248 24.09 -3.58 -6.64
CA PRO A 248 25.13 -3.81 -5.64
C PRO A 248 25.94 -2.55 -5.37
N LYS A 249 26.22 -2.26 -4.09
CA LYS A 249 27.13 -1.15 -3.69
C LYS A 249 28.61 -1.53 -3.77
N GLY A 250 28.94 -2.81 -3.94
CA GLY A 250 30.31 -3.32 -3.88
C GLY A 250 30.93 -3.28 -2.47
N THR A 251 30.11 -3.07 -1.45
CA THR A 251 30.50 -3.05 -0.02
C THR A 251 29.61 -3.99 0.77
N THR A 252 30.04 -4.32 2.00
CA THR A 252 29.31 -5.17 2.93
C THR A 252 28.93 -4.42 4.20
N SER A 253 27.91 -4.93 4.94
CA SER A 253 27.63 -4.50 6.31
C SER A 253 28.75 -4.91 7.25
N PRO A 254 28.79 -4.43 8.51
CA PRO A 254 29.73 -4.90 9.53
C PRO A 254 29.67 -6.41 9.76
N GLU A 255 28.51 -7.03 9.55
CA GLU A 255 28.26 -8.49 9.67
C GLU A 255 28.63 -9.26 8.41
N GLY A 256 29.12 -8.61 7.34
CA GLY A 256 29.56 -9.22 6.10
C GLY A 256 28.48 -9.41 5.01
N TYR A 257 27.27 -8.91 5.20
CA TYR A 257 26.21 -9.01 4.19
C TYR A 257 26.39 -7.99 3.06
N PRO A 258 26.23 -8.37 1.78
CA PRO A 258 26.30 -7.43 0.67
C PRO A 258 25.27 -6.30 0.81
N LEU A 259 25.71 -5.09 0.54
CA LEU A 259 24.84 -3.90 0.55
C LEU A 259 24.35 -3.58 -0.87
N TYR A 260 23.10 -3.13 -0.96
CA TYR A 260 22.46 -2.77 -2.21
C TYR A 260 21.81 -1.40 -2.14
N THR A 261 21.65 -0.77 -3.29
CA THR A 261 20.75 0.38 -3.48
C THR A 261 19.48 -0.14 -4.15
N TYR A 262 18.33 0.27 -3.62
CA TYR A 262 17.02 -0.04 -4.18
C TYR A 262 16.41 1.22 -4.77
N GLN A 263 15.83 1.11 -5.95
CA GLN A 263 15.14 2.21 -6.64
C GLN A 263 13.91 1.67 -7.35
N THR A 264 12.77 2.32 -7.16
CA THR A 264 11.56 2.01 -7.91
C THR A 264 11.59 2.74 -9.23
N TYR A 265 11.48 1.98 -10.33
CA TYR A 265 11.38 2.50 -11.70
C TYR A 265 9.92 2.53 -12.13
N ILE A 266 9.45 3.65 -12.64
CA ILE A 266 8.20 3.72 -13.42
C ILE A 266 8.55 3.22 -14.81
N LEU A 267 7.98 2.09 -15.23
CA LEU A 267 8.49 1.32 -16.37
C LEU A 267 8.40 2.06 -17.69
N GLU A 268 7.44 2.97 -17.87
CA GLU A 268 7.32 3.81 -19.06
C GLU A 268 8.59 4.62 -19.36
N ASP A 269 9.35 4.99 -18.34
CA ASP A 269 10.61 5.71 -18.48
C ASP A 269 11.78 4.83 -18.96
N PHE A 270 11.65 3.50 -18.87
CA PHE A 270 12.73 2.52 -19.04
C PHE A 270 12.49 1.50 -20.18
N ILE A 271 11.26 1.39 -20.72
CA ILE A 271 10.95 0.58 -21.90
C ILE A 271 11.54 1.18 -23.18
N LYS A 272 11.36 0.51 -24.32
CA LYS A 272 11.78 1.02 -25.64
C LYS A 272 11.16 2.39 -25.91
N GLY A 273 12.00 3.39 -26.12
CA GLY A 273 11.59 4.79 -26.29
C GLY A 273 11.54 5.60 -24.99
N GLY A 274 11.66 4.98 -23.83
CA GLY A 274 11.70 5.66 -22.55
C GLY A 274 13.02 6.43 -22.32
N LYS A 275 12.93 7.52 -21.55
CA LYS A 275 14.04 8.51 -21.40
C LYS A 275 15.29 7.93 -20.71
N TYR A 276 15.17 6.83 -19.98
CA TYR A 276 16.27 6.23 -19.23
C TYR A 276 16.71 4.85 -19.76
N ARG A 277 16.11 4.37 -20.86
CA ARG A 277 16.41 3.06 -21.47
C ARG A 277 17.91 2.80 -21.67
N ASN A 278 18.64 3.82 -22.15
CA ASN A 278 20.06 3.70 -22.46
C ASN A 278 20.99 3.60 -21.23
N LYS A 279 20.44 3.74 -20.02
CA LYS A 279 21.20 3.58 -18.75
C LYS A 279 21.23 2.14 -18.26
N LEU A 280 20.49 1.24 -18.91
CA LEU A 280 20.31 -0.16 -18.52
C LEU A 280 21.21 -1.07 -19.35
N ASP A 281 21.68 -2.18 -18.73
CA ASP A 281 22.23 -3.32 -19.42
C ASP A 281 21.15 -4.11 -20.18
N GLU A 282 21.55 -5.04 -21.04
CA GLU A 282 20.61 -5.76 -21.90
C GLU A 282 19.70 -6.71 -21.10
N GLU A 283 20.22 -7.37 -20.06
CA GLU A 283 19.43 -8.26 -19.19
C GLU A 283 18.33 -7.49 -18.48
N THR A 284 18.65 -6.34 -17.88
CA THR A 284 17.69 -5.47 -17.22
C THR A 284 16.65 -4.94 -18.21
N LYS A 285 17.04 -4.61 -19.45
CA LYS A 285 16.11 -4.19 -20.51
C LYS A 285 15.08 -5.27 -20.83
N GLU A 286 15.51 -6.52 -20.98
CA GLU A 286 14.61 -7.64 -21.27
C GLU A 286 13.63 -7.90 -20.12
N ARG A 287 14.12 -7.88 -18.88
CA ARG A 287 13.27 -8.03 -17.68
C ARG A 287 12.21 -6.93 -17.59
N ILE A 288 12.59 -5.67 -17.84
CA ILE A 288 11.69 -4.52 -17.81
C ILE A 288 10.65 -4.60 -18.93
N ASP A 289 11.04 -4.95 -20.17
CA ASP A 289 10.10 -5.07 -21.28
C ASP A 289 9.07 -6.18 -21.03
N THR A 290 9.52 -7.31 -20.47
CA THR A 290 8.65 -8.41 -20.04
C THR A 290 7.71 -7.98 -18.95
N ALA A 291 8.22 -7.38 -17.86
CA ALA A 291 7.43 -6.89 -16.75
C ALA A 291 6.36 -5.88 -17.21
N TYR A 292 6.73 -4.91 -18.05
CA TYR A 292 5.80 -3.91 -18.57
C TYR A 292 4.64 -4.52 -19.36
N LYS A 293 4.95 -5.47 -20.26
CA LYS A 293 3.95 -6.18 -21.07
C LYS A 293 2.99 -6.99 -20.21
N GLU A 294 3.53 -7.79 -19.31
CA GLU A 294 2.75 -8.68 -18.43
C GLU A 294 1.91 -7.88 -17.44
N MET A 295 2.49 -6.86 -16.83
CA MET A 295 1.78 -5.98 -15.87
C MET A 295 0.58 -5.27 -16.51
N ASN A 296 0.74 -4.68 -17.70
CA ASN A 296 -0.37 -4.03 -18.38
C ASN A 296 -1.50 -5.01 -18.75
N ALA A 297 -1.14 -6.23 -19.16
CA ALA A 297 -2.11 -7.26 -19.47
C ALA A 297 -2.84 -7.76 -18.21
N HIS A 298 -2.12 -7.87 -17.09
CA HIS A 298 -2.64 -8.41 -15.84
C HIS A 298 -3.48 -7.39 -15.05
N VAL A 299 -2.98 -6.17 -14.87
CA VAL A 299 -3.73 -5.07 -14.23
C VAL A 299 -5.02 -4.77 -14.98
N ASN A 300 -4.97 -4.80 -16.32
CA ASN A 300 -6.11 -4.74 -17.23
C ASN A 300 -7.10 -3.59 -16.91
N LEU A 301 -6.60 -2.44 -16.47
CA LEU A 301 -7.44 -1.29 -16.11
C LEU A 301 -8.15 -0.73 -17.35
N LYS A 302 -9.47 -0.79 -17.35
CA LYS A 302 -10.34 -0.30 -18.43
C LYS A 302 -11.14 0.92 -17.98
N TRP A 303 -10.46 1.99 -17.66
CA TRP A 303 -11.11 3.26 -17.36
C TRP A 303 -11.56 3.93 -18.66
N LYS A 304 -12.85 4.33 -18.75
CA LYS A 304 -13.43 4.96 -19.95
C LYS A 304 -13.95 6.36 -19.64
#